data_95f3a59e304ec2821b4a8d1cad256c0b
#
_entry.id   95f3a59e304ec2821b4a8d1cad256c0b
#
_cell.length_a   1.000
_cell.length_b   1.000
_cell.length_c   1.000
_cell.angle_alpha   90.00
_cell.angle_beta   90.00
_cell.angle_gamma   90.00
#
_symmetry.space_group_name_H-M   'P 1'
#
loop_
_entity.id
_entity.type
_entity.pdbx_description
1 polymer ?
#
loop_
_entity_poly.entity_id
_entity_poly.type
_entity_poly.pdbx_seq_one_letter_code
_entity_poly.pdbx_strand_id
1 'polypeptide(L)'
;MKKHSLLILLVTLILPFSSVVLANDYQLGIYELNRGQFKAAMAQFEPLAEDGFTPAQYQLAMMYKNGQGVRKNAQKAFELLTLAAKQNDSDAQFDLSLMYSEGNVVEKDLIKAFNLMTRSANKGLASAQYNLGVMYYKGQGVAKDNVKAADWYQKAAKLNYALAQFNLALMYFEGEGVEKSLDKSYIWNVIASYNGYNDATKSRDMDAHKLTKAEVTSAKEKADEIYRKIIQQAEINAKKANEKRFY
;
A
#
# COMPACT_ATOMS: atom_id res chain seq x y z
N MET A 1 37.37 55.21 25.17
CA MET A 1 36.34 54.34 25.79
C MET A 1 35.36 53.84 24.69
N LYS A 2 35.57 52.64 24.18
CA LYS A 2 34.69 52.02 23.15
C LYS A 2 33.68 51.14 23.86
N LYS A 3 32.39 51.51 23.77
CA LYS A 3 31.28 50.69 24.27
C LYS A 3 30.98 49.58 23.23
N HIS A 4 31.30 48.34 23.56
CA HIS A 4 30.85 47.17 22.79
C HIS A 4 29.39 46.86 23.22
N SER A 5 28.43 47.16 22.35
CA SER A 5 27.08 46.68 22.46
C SER A 5 27.03 45.20 22.15
N LEU A 6 26.77 44.39 23.17
CA LEU A 6 26.53 42.95 23.05
C LEU A 6 25.10 42.74 22.50
N LEU A 7 24.99 42.45 21.21
CA LEU A 7 23.75 42.08 20.58
C LEU A 7 23.44 40.63 20.98
N ILE A 8 22.63 40.45 21.99
CA ILE A 8 22.11 39.11 22.37
C ILE A 8 21.08 38.72 21.30
N LEU A 9 21.48 37.86 20.40
CA LEU A 9 20.58 37.21 19.45
C LEU A 9 19.74 36.20 20.23
N LEU A 10 18.52 36.60 20.59
CA LEU A 10 17.51 35.69 21.10
C LEU A 10 17.07 34.81 19.93
N VAL A 11 17.75 33.70 19.74
CA VAL A 11 17.23 32.58 18.95
C VAL A 11 16.09 31.98 19.80
N THR A 12 14.89 32.47 19.59
CA THR A 12 13.68 31.80 20.09
C THR A 12 13.60 30.46 19.39
N LEU A 13 13.96 29.42 20.11
CA LEU A 13 13.71 28.03 19.75
C LEU A 13 12.18 27.86 19.71
N ILE A 14 11.57 28.17 18.55
CA ILE A 14 10.19 27.81 18.27
C ILE A 14 10.26 26.34 17.85
N LEU A 15 10.22 25.44 18.83
CA LEU A 15 10.15 24.00 18.71
C LEU A 15 9.09 23.47 19.66
N PRO A 16 8.53 22.45 19.40
CA PRO A 16 7.63 21.69 18.55
C PRO A 16 6.19 21.65 19.08
N PHE A 17 5.70 22.74 19.66
CA PHE A 17 4.30 22.81 20.16
C PHE A 17 3.28 22.58 19.04
N SER A 18 3.60 22.98 17.80
CA SER A 18 2.74 22.79 16.65
C SER A 18 2.60 21.30 16.25
N SER A 19 3.66 20.53 16.29
CA SER A 19 3.62 19.13 15.85
C SER A 19 2.84 18.22 16.80
N VAL A 20 2.89 18.47 18.11
CA VAL A 20 2.13 17.70 19.10
C VAL A 20 0.64 18.03 19.04
N VAL A 21 0.28 19.30 18.86
CA VAL A 21 -1.12 19.73 18.71
C VAL A 21 -1.69 19.13 17.41
N LEU A 22 -1.01 19.27 16.28
CA LEU A 22 -1.43 18.68 15.01
C LEU A 22 -1.61 17.14 15.10
N ALA A 23 -0.73 16.44 15.83
CA ALA A 23 -0.85 15.02 16.05
C ALA A 23 -2.08 14.66 16.90
N ASN A 24 -2.39 15.43 17.96
CA ASN A 24 -3.55 15.22 18.81
C ASN A 24 -4.86 15.43 18.04
N ASP A 25 -4.98 16.51 17.27
CA ASP A 25 -6.16 16.81 16.47
C ASP A 25 -6.38 15.77 15.37
N TYR A 26 -5.31 15.31 14.74
CA TYR A 26 -5.38 14.19 13.79
C TYR A 26 -5.85 12.89 14.46
N GLN A 27 -5.33 12.53 15.64
CA GLN A 27 -5.76 11.33 16.35
C GLN A 27 -7.22 11.42 16.80
N LEU A 28 -7.68 12.60 17.21
CA LEU A 28 -9.09 12.84 17.51
C LEU A 28 -9.94 12.64 16.25
N GLY A 29 -9.51 13.17 15.11
CA GLY A 29 -10.18 12.95 13.82
C GLY A 29 -10.29 11.47 13.45
N ILE A 30 -9.22 10.69 13.63
CA ILE A 30 -9.22 9.22 13.41
C ILE A 30 -10.17 8.53 14.41
N TYR A 31 -10.19 8.92 15.68
CA TYR A 31 -11.09 8.38 16.67
C TYR A 31 -12.56 8.60 16.28
N GLU A 32 -12.92 9.84 15.90
CA GLU A 32 -14.28 10.18 15.46
C GLU A 32 -14.67 9.45 14.15
N LEU A 33 -13.73 9.33 13.21
CA LEU A 33 -13.92 8.60 11.95
C LEU A 33 -14.28 7.13 12.23
N ASN A 34 -13.54 6.47 13.13
CA ASN A 34 -13.75 5.07 13.50
C ASN A 34 -15.09 4.83 14.23
N ARG A 35 -15.65 5.85 14.88
CA ARG A 35 -16.97 5.83 15.51
C ARG A 35 -18.11 6.16 14.54
N GLY A 36 -17.80 6.47 13.28
CA GLY A 36 -18.79 6.92 12.30
C GLY A 36 -19.26 8.37 12.51
N GLN A 37 -18.59 9.15 13.37
CA GLN A 37 -18.87 10.55 13.61
C GLN A 37 -18.21 11.42 12.51
N PHE A 38 -18.61 11.19 11.28
CA PHE A 38 -17.93 11.71 10.10
C PHE A 38 -17.83 13.25 10.06
N LYS A 39 -18.85 13.97 10.52
CA LYS A 39 -18.81 15.44 10.56
C LYS A 39 -17.79 15.94 11.58
N ALA A 40 -17.69 15.29 12.75
CA ALA A 40 -16.70 15.61 13.75
C ALA A 40 -15.28 15.32 13.25
N ALA A 41 -15.08 14.17 12.58
CA ALA A 41 -13.82 13.83 11.95
C ALA A 41 -13.39 14.85 10.90
N MET A 42 -14.31 15.30 10.02
CA MET A 42 -14.03 16.35 9.03
C MET A 42 -13.57 17.64 9.67
N ALA A 43 -14.25 18.07 10.75
CA ALA A 43 -13.89 19.30 11.45
C ALA A 43 -12.47 19.29 12.02
N GLN A 44 -11.92 18.08 12.31
CA GLN A 44 -10.52 17.93 12.71
C GLN A 44 -9.58 17.88 11.49
N PHE A 45 -9.97 17.18 10.41
CA PHE A 45 -9.07 17.01 9.26
C PHE A 45 -8.99 18.23 8.34
N GLU A 46 -10.05 19.03 8.21
CA GLU A 46 -10.08 20.19 7.30
C GLU A 46 -8.96 21.20 7.60
N PRO A 47 -8.82 21.76 8.84
CA PRO A 47 -7.76 22.71 9.12
C PRO A 47 -6.36 22.08 8.95
N LEU A 48 -6.18 20.82 9.36
CA LEU A 48 -4.91 20.13 9.21
C LEU A 48 -4.53 19.92 7.73
N ALA A 49 -5.50 19.61 6.88
CA ALA A 49 -5.28 19.42 5.44
C ALA A 49 -4.96 20.77 4.75
N GLU A 50 -5.59 21.86 5.17
CA GLU A 50 -5.31 23.23 4.70
C GLU A 50 -3.89 23.67 5.08
N ASP A 51 -3.43 23.32 6.29
CA ASP A 51 -2.06 23.55 6.76
C ASP A 51 -1.03 22.61 6.10
N GLY A 52 -1.48 21.73 5.20
CA GLY A 52 -0.60 20.87 4.43
C GLY A 52 -0.23 19.55 5.13
N PHE A 53 -0.89 19.19 6.24
CA PHE A 53 -0.62 17.93 6.94
C PHE A 53 -1.07 16.74 6.08
N THR A 54 -0.10 16.03 5.52
CA THR A 54 -0.30 14.97 4.51
C THR A 54 -1.28 13.88 4.96
N PRO A 55 -1.21 13.34 6.20
CA PRO A 55 -2.17 12.32 6.62
C PRO A 55 -3.62 12.83 6.64
N ALA A 56 -3.85 14.10 7.01
CA ALA A 56 -5.20 14.69 7.00
C ALA A 56 -5.70 14.92 5.56
N GLN A 57 -4.82 15.36 4.64
CA GLN A 57 -5.16 15.47 3.22
C GLN A 57 -5.64 14.13 2.66
N TYR A 58 -4.95 13.03 2.97
CA TYR A 58 -5.35 11.70 2.53
C TYR A 58 -6.70 11.28 3.15
N GLN A 59 -6.88 11.41 4.47
CA GLN A 59 -8.14 11.05 5.13
C GLN A 59 -9.32 11.85 4.59
N LEU A 60 -9.16 13.16 4.45
CA LEU A 60 -10.19 14.04 3.89
C LEU A 60 -10.51 13.66 2.44
N ALA A 61 -9.51 13.30 1.64
CA ALA A 61 -9.72 12.78 0.29
C ALA A 61 -10.60 11.52 0.28
N MET A 62 -10.33 10.57 1.19
CA MET A 62 -11.13 9.36 1.33
C MET A 62 -12.57 9.67 1.78
N MET A 63 -12.77 10.64 2.66
CA MET A 63 -14.10 11.09 3.07
C MET A 63 -14.89 11.68 1.89
N TYR A 64 -14.29 12.52 1.06
CA TYR A 64 -14.92 13.02 -0.17
C TYR A 64 -15.18 11.91 -1.20
N LYS A 65 -14.25 10.96 -1.37
CA LYS A 65 -14.39 9.80 -2.26
C LYS A 65 -15.58 8.91 -1.86
N ASN A 66 -15.77 8.70 -0.54
CA ASN A 66 -16.78 7.78 -0.01
C ASN A 66 -18.11 8.47 0.34
N GLY A 67 -18.13 9.80 0.46
CA GLY A 67 -19.30 10.56 0.94
C GLY A 67 -19.52 10.42 2.45
N GLN A 68 -18.43 10.37 3.23
CA GLN A 68 -18.45 10.25 4.69
C GLN A 68 -18.52 11.65 5.32
N GLY A 69 -19.68 11.99 5.90
CA GLY A 69 -19.94 13.32 6.50
C GLY A 69 -20.18 14.44 5.49
N VAL A 70 -19.98 14.19 4.22
CA VAL A 70 -20.10 15.13 3.11
C VAL A 70 -20.65 14.43 1.87
N ARG A 71 -21.24 15.19 0.93
CA ARG A 71 -21.61 14.64 -0.38
C ARG A 71 -20.34 14.17 -1.12
N LYS A 72 -20.43 12.99 -1.77
CA LYS A 72 -19.36 12.49 -2.63
C LYS A 72 -18.91 13.54 -3.63
N ASN A 73 -17.59 13.75 -3.69
CA ASN A 73 -16.95 14.68 -4.60
C ASN A 73 -15.59 14.11 -5.06
N ALA A 74 -15.61 13.39 -6.16
CA ALA A 74 -14.42 12.75 -6.70
C ALA A 74 -13.35 13.75 -7.16
N GLN A 75 -13.78 14.94 -7.63
CA GLN A 75 -12.84 16.01 -8.01
C GLN A 75 -12.09 16.56 -6.79
N LYS A 76 -12.78 16.80 -5.67
CA LYS A 76 -12.14 17.26 -4.43
C LYS A 76 -11.21 16.19 -3.86
N ALA A 77 -11.61 14.91 -3.93
CA ALA A 77 -10.74 13.80 -3.56
C ALA A 77 -9.46 13.76 -4.40
N PHE A 78 -9.58 13.95 -5.73
CA PHE A 78 -8.43 14.03 -6.63
C PHE A 78 -7.47 15.18 -6.30
N GLU A 79 -7.99 16.35 -5.99
CA GLU A 79 -7.17 17.51 -5.59
C GLU A 79 -6.36 17.22 -4.33
N LEU A 80 -7.03 16.70 -3.29
CA LEU A 80 -6.39 16.35 -2.00
C LEU A 80 -5.38 15.22 -2.15
N LEU A 81 -5.71 14.15 -2.91
CA LEU A 81 -4.77 13.10 -3.24
C LEU A 81 -3.55 13.61 -4.00
N THR A 82 -3.75 14.59 -4.90
CA THR A 82 -2.64 15.21 -5.63
C THR A 82 -1.69 15.95 -4.69
N LEU A 83 -2.22 16.66 -3.68
CA LEU A 83 -1.40 17.33 -2.67
C LEU A 83 -0.62 16.32 -1.82
N ALA A 84 -1.28 15.30 -1.30
CA ALA A 84 -0.64 14.25 -0.51
C ALA A 84 0.41 13.46 -1.32
N ALA A 85 0.11 13.10 -2.58
CA ALA A 85 1.03 12.38 -3.46
C ALA A 85 2.29 13.20 -3.81
N LYS A 86 2.18 14.53 -3.95
CA LYS A 86 3.33 15.43 -4.11
C LYS A 86 4.25 15.41 -2.88
N GLN A 87 3.70 15.22 -1.70
CA GLN A 87 4.44 15.07 -0.44
C GLN A 87 4.92 13.62 -0.22
N ASN A 88 4.88 12.80 -1.25
CA ASN A 88 5.33 11.41 -1.24
C ASN A 88 4.49 10.46 -0.38
N ASP A 89 3.23 10.74 -0.10
CA ASP A 89 2.34 9.76 0.52
C ASP A 89 2.13 8.55 -0.41
N SER A 90 2.36 7.34 0.10
CA SER A 90 2.30 6.11 -0.71
C SER A 90 0.87 5.72 -1.06
N ASP A 91 -0.05 5.92 -0.13
CA ASP A 91 -1.45 5.55 -0.31
C ASP A 91 -2.12 6.54 -1.27
N ALA A 92 -1.81 7.83 -1.15
CA ALA A 92 -2.27 8.85 -2.09
C ALA A 92 -1.71 8.61 -3.52
N GLN A 93 -0.44 8.22 -3.64
CA GLN A 93 0.16 7.85 -4.94
C GLN A 93 -0.55 6.64 -5.55
N PHE A 94 -0.90 5.65 -4.74
CA PHE A 94 -1.65 4.48 -5.17
C PHE A 94 -3.05 4.86 -5.67
N ASP A 95 -3.85 5.55 -4.85
CA ASP A 95 -5.21 5.95 -5.21
C ASP A 95 -5.24 6.88 -6.44
N LEU A 96 -4.31 7.83 -6.51
CA LEU A 96 -4.18 8.74 -7.65
C LEU A 96 -3.80 7.97 -8.94
N SER A 97 -2.96 6.94 -8.83
CA SER A 97 -2.65 6.05 -9.95
C SER A 97 -3.89 5.33 -10.49
N LEU A 98 -4.76 4.84 -9.60
CA LEU A 98 -6.02 4.23 -10.00
C LEU A 98 -6.92 5.23 -10.74
N MET A 99 -7.04 6.47 -10.23
CA MET A 99 -7.85 7.51 -10.88
C MET A 99 -7.37 7.83 -12.31
N TYR A 100 -6.05 7.91 -12.53
CA TYR A 100 -5.48 8.06 -13.88
C TYR A 100 -5.67 6.82 -14.76
N SER A 101 -5.66 5.62 -14.17
CA SER A 101 -5.90 4.37 -14.92
C SER A 101 -7.35 4.23 -15.37
N GLU A 102 -8.29 4.66 -14.55
CA GLU A 102 -9.74 4.57 -14.82
C GLU A 102 -10.20 5.66 -15.77
N GLY A 103 -9.71 6.88 -15.60
CA GLY A 103 -10.11 8.03 -16.43
C GLY A 103 -11.51 8.58 -16.11
N ASN A 104 -12.07 8.30 -14.93
CA ASN A 104 -13.44 8.68 -14.55
C ASN A 104 -13.55 10.11 -14.00
N VAL A 105 -12.47 10.66 -13.47
CA VAL A 105 -12.40 11.98 -12.81
C VAL A 105 -11.47 12.90 -13.57
N VAL A 106 -10.43 12.35 -14.15
CA VAL A 106 -9.41 13.00 -14.96
C VAL A 106 -9.23 12.22 -16.23
N GLU A 107 -8.67 12.84 -17.26
CA GLU A 107 -8.32 12.15 -18.49
C GLU A 107 -7.41 10.95 -18.18
N LYS A 108 -7.72 9.81 -18.80
CA LYS A 108 -6.97 8.57 -18.63
C LYS A 108 -5.51 8.74 -19.08
N ASP A 109 -4.58 8.46 -18.19
CA ASP A 109 -3.15 8.55 -18.46
C ASP A 109 -2.42 7.36 -17.81
N LEU A 110 -2.24 6.29 -18.59
CA LEU A 110 -1.59 5.07 -18.10
C LEU A 110 -0.10 5.27 -17.77
N ILE A 111 0.57 6.24 -18.39
CA ILE A 111 1.97 6.54 -18.10
C ILE A 111 2.10 7.21 -16.73
N LYS A 112 1.26 8.20 -16.45
CA LYS A 112 1.19 8.81 -15.10
C LYS A 112 0.79 7.79 -14.04
N ALA A 113 -0.21 6.95 -14.35
CA ALA A 113 -0.65 5.88 -13.47
C ALA A 113 0.51 4.94 -13.13
N PHE A 114 1.26 4.47 -14.12
CA PHE A 114 2.43 3.61 -13.94
C PHE A 114 3.51 4.28 -13.08
N ASN A 115 3.82 5.55 -13.33
CA ASN A 115 4.83 6.28 -12.57
C ASN A 115 4.43 6.44 -11.08
N LEU A 116 3.16 6.78 -10.81
CA LEU A 116 2.63 6.88 -9.45
C LEU A 116 2.61 5.52 -8.75
N MET A 117 2.14 4.47 -9.45
CA MET A 117 2.13 3.09 -8.93
C MET A 117 3.54 2.62 -8.59
N THR A 118 4.54 2.93 -9.44
CA THR A 118 5.94 2.59 -9.20
C THR A 118 6.47 3.29 -7.94
N ARG A 119 6.14 4.57 -7.74
CA ARG A 119 6.55 5.31 -6.53
C ARG A 119 5.96 4.69 -5.26
N SER A 120 4.67 4.38 -5.27
CA SER A 120 3.98 3.73 -4.16
C SER A 120 4.54 2.32 -3.87
N ALA A 121 4.73 1.50 -4.91
CA ALA A 121 5.27 0.14 -4.80
C ALA A 121 6.70 0.11 -4.23
N ASN A 122 7.54 1.07 -4.63
CA ASN A 122 8.90 1.22 -4.10
C ASN A 122 8.94 1.59 -2.61
N LYS A 123 7.86 2.16 -2.06
CA LYS A 123 7.70 2.41 -0.62
C LYS A 123 7.20 1.20 0.16
N GLY A 124 6.95 0.09 -0.53
CA GLY A 124 6.58 -1.18 0.10
C GLY A 124 5.09 -1.39 0.31
N LEU A 125 4.21 -0.57 -0.28
CA LEU A 125 2.78 -0.82 -0.22
C LEU A 125 2.44 -2.09 -1.02
N ALA A 126 1.96 -3.14 -0.35
CA ALA A 126 1.73 -4.46 -0.96
C ALA A 126 0.72 -4.43 -2.10
N SER A 127 -0.36 -3.65 -1.96
CA SER A 127 -1.36 -3.44 -3.02
C SER A 127 -0.76 -2.75 -4.24
N ALA A 128 0.14 -1.78 -4.04
CA ALA A 128 0.83 -1.11 -5.14
C ALA A 128 1.83 -2.03 -5.84
N GLN A 129 2.57 -2.85 -5.08
CA GLN A 129 3.47 -3.85 -5.67
C GLN A 129 2.70 -4.86 -6.53
N TYR A 130 1.57 -5.35 -6.03
CA TYR A 130 0.70 -6.23 -6.80
C TYR A 130 0.21 -5.56 -8.09
N ASN A 131 -0.34 -4.34 -7.99
CA ASN A 131 -0.86 -3.63 -9.16
C ASN A 131 0.25 -3.27 -10.17
N LEU A 132 1.45 -2.94 -9.71
CA LEU A 132 2.59 -2.73 -10.59
C LEU A 132 2.97 -4.01 -11.33
N GLY A 133 2.91 -5.17 -10.67
CA GLY A 133 3.03 -6.47 -11.30
C GLY A 133 1.99 -6.68 -12.40
N VAL A 134 0.72 -6.35 -12.13
CA VAL A 134 -0.37 -6.39 -13.13
C VAL A 134 -0.07 -5.46 -14.32
N MET A 135 0.43 -4.24 -14.06
CA MET A 135 0.77 -3.29 -15.12
C MET A 135 1.87 -3.82 -16.03
N TYR A 136 2.91 -4.44 -15.49
CA TYR A 136 3.93 -5.13 -16.30
C TYR A 136 3.39 -6.35 -17.05
N TYR A 137 2.55 -7.15 -16.42
CA TYR A 137 1.95 -8.35 -17.03
C TYR A 137 1.06 -8.00 -18.23
N LYS A 138 0.30 -6.90 -18.11
CA LYS A 138 -0.64 -6.44 -19.14
C LYS A 138 -0.06 -5.43 -20.13
N GLY A 139 1.11 -4.85 -19.86
CA GLY A 139 1.66 -3.76 -20.67
C GLY A 139 0.89 -2.44 -20.51
N GLN A 140 0.43 -2.11 -19.30
CA GLN A 140 -0.37 -0.91 -19.03
C GLN A 140 0.52 0.27 -18.61
N GLY A 141 0.70 1.25 -19.49
CA GLY A 141 1.58 2.40 -19.27
C GLY A 141 3.07 2.08 -19.33
N VAL A 142 3.42 0.84 -19.62
CA VAL A 142 4.78 0.30 -19.76
C VAL A 142 4.76 -0.86 -20.74
N ALA A 143 5.88 -1.19 -21.36
CA ALA A 143 6.00 -2.41 -22.17
C ALA A 143 5.75 -3.66 -21.30
N LYS A 144 5.03 -4.65 -21.88
CA LYS A 144 4.79 -5.94 -21.21
C LYS A 144 6.11 -6.61 -20.84
N ASP A 145 6.22 -7.06 -19.59
CA ASP A 145 7.42 -7.70 -19.05
C ASP A 145 7.03 -8.70 -17.96
N ASN A 146 6.91 -9.99 -18.33
CA ASN A 146 6.48 -11.03 -17.41
C ASN A 146 7.52 -11.29 -16.30
N VAL A 147 8.82 -11.07 -16.55
CA VAL A 147 9.86 -11.23 -15.52
C VAL A 147 9.69 -10.17 -14.43
N LYS A 148 9.52 -8.91 -14.82
CA LYS A 148 9.25 -7.84 -13.84
C LYS A 148 7.91 -8.03 -13.14
N ALA A 149 6.89 -8.54 -13.84
CA ALA A 149 5.61 -8.86 -13.22
C ALA A 149 5.78 -9.89 -12.08
N ALA A 150 6.51 -10.99 -12.35
CA ALA A 150 6.81 -12.02 -11.35
C ALA A 150 7.58 -11.45 -10.15
N ASP A 151 8.60 -10.62 -10.39
CA ASP A 151 9.37 -9.97 -9.33
C ASP A 151 8.49 -9.11 -8.42
N TRP A 152 7.58 -8.34 -9.00
CA TRP A 152 6.67 -7.50 -8.22
C TRP A 152 5.61 -8.32 -7.48
N TYR A 153 5.05 -9.37 -8.11
CA TYR A 153 4.17 -10.31 -7.40
C TYR A 153 4.90 -11.00 -6.25
N GLN A 154 6.16 -11.39 -6.42
CA GLN A 154 6.94 -11.99 -5.34
C GLN A 154 7.15 -11.05 -4.15
N LYS A 155 7.39 -9.75 -4.41
CA LYS A 155 7.50 -8.74 -3.35
C LYS A 155 6.18 -8.62 -2.58
N ALA A 156 5.06 -8.45 -3.27
CA ALA A 156 3.74 -8.36 -2.65
C ALA A 156 3.35 -9.66 -1.92
N ALA A 157 3.68 -10.84 -2.48
CA ALA A 157 3.43 -12.14 -1.88
C ALA A 157 4.15 -12.31 -0.53
N LYS A 158 5.39 -11.82 -0.41
CA LYS A 158 6.16 -11.79 0.84
C LYS A 158 5.58 -10.82 1.88
N LEU A 159 4.76 -9.86 1.46
CA LEU A 159 3.99 -8.98 2.34
C LEU A 159 2.58 -9.53 2.65
N ASN A 160 2.39 -10.82 2.45
CA ASN A 160 1.13 -11.54 2.71
C ASN A 160 -0.06 -11.11 1.82
N TYR A 161 0.19 -10.62 0.61
CA TYR A 161 -0.87 -10.23 -0.31
C TYR A 161 -1.37 -11.44 -1.11
N ALA A 162 -2.54 -11.97 -0.74
CA ALA A 162 -3.05 -13.27 -1.25
C ALA A 162 -3.21 -13.32 -2.77
N LEU A 163 -3.69 -12.24 -3.42
CA LEU A 163 -3.79 -12.16 -4.88
C LEU A 163 -2.42 -12.25 -5.57
N ALA A 164 -1.38 -11.66 -4.97
CA ALA A 164 -0.03 -11.77 -5.51
C ALA A 164 0.54 -13.17 -5.35
N GLN A 165 0.25 -13.84 -4.24
CA GLN A 165 0.64 -15.23 -4.00
C GLN A 165 0.02 -16.15 -5.04
N PHE A 166 -1.28 -15.98 -5.32
CA PHE A 166 -1.99 -16.75 -6.34
C PHE A 166 -1.47 -16.48 -7.77
N ASN A 167 -1.29 -15.21 -8.15
CA ASN A 167 -0.76 -14.87 -9.47
C ASN A 167 0.69 -15.37 -9.66
N LEU A 168 1.50 -15.34 -8.62
CA LEU A 168 2.84 -15.89 -8.64
C LEU A 168 2.82 -17.43 -8.82
N ALA A 169 1.87 -18.11 -8.15
CA ALA A 169 1.65 -19.54 -8.34
C ALA A 169 1.30 -19.86 -9.80
N LEU A 170 0.39 -19.09 -10.41
CA LEU A 170 0.02 -19.25 -11.80
C LEU A 170 1.22 -19.04 -12.74
N MET A 171 2.04 -18.02 -12.50
CA MET A 171 3.26 -17.80 -13.29
C MET A 171 4.23 -18.97 -13.21
N TYR A 172 4.42 -19.59 -12.04
CA TYR A 172 5.21 -20.81 -11.90
C TYR A 172 4.57 -22.02 -12.60
N PHE A 173 3.25 -22.14 -12.56
CA PHE A 173 2.53 -23.20 -13.25
C PHE A 173 2.71 -23.12 -14.77
N GLU A 174 2.62 -21.94 -15.34
CA GLU A 174 2.69 -21.70 -16.78
C GLU A 174 4.14 -21.55 -17.29
N GLY A 175 5.07 -21.11 -16.43
CA GLY A 175 6.44 -20.76 -16.80
C GLY A 175 6.53 -19.38 -17.43
N GLU A 176 5.61 -18.47 -17.04
CA GLU A 176 5.60 -17.10 -17.56
C GLU A 176 6.46 -16.17 -16.71
N GLY A 177 7.55 -15.67 -17.27
CA GLY A 177 8.48 -14.77 -16.58
C GLY A 177 9.32 -15.41 -15.48
N VAL A 178 9.08 -16.69 -15.21
CA VAL A 178 9.83 -17.54 -14.28
C VAL A 178 10.00 -18.92 -14.89
N GLU A 179 11.00 -19.67 -14.42
CA GLU A 179 11.12 -21.10 -14.79
C GLU A 179 9.91 -21.87 -14.28
N LYS A 180 9.30 -22.69 -15.16
CA LYS A 180 8.14 -23.51 -14.81
C LYS A 180 8.46 -24.44 -13.65
N SER A 181 7.60 -24.46 -12.63
CA SER A 181 7.84 -25.24 -11.43
C SER A 181 6.54 -25.55 -10.70
N LEU A 182 6.11 -26.80 -10.78
CA LEU A 182 4.85 -27.24 -10.22
C LEU A 182 4.88 -27.26 -8.69
N ASP A 183 6.02 -27.57 -8.08
CA ASP A 183 6.23 -27.52 -6.64
C ASP A 183 6.11 -26.06 -6.10
N LYS A 184 6.70 -25.08 -6.80
CA LYS A 184 6.55 -23.66 -6.43
C LYS A 184 5.13 -23.15 -6.65
N SER A 185 4.45 -23.59 -7.72
CA SER A 185 3.02 -23.30 -7.92
C SER A 185 2.21 -23.81 -6.72
N TYR A 186 2.40 -25.08 -6.37
CA TYR A 186 1.73 -25.68 -5.22
C TYR A 186 2.02 -24.91 -3.90
N ILE A 187 3.29 -24.60 -3.63
CA ILE A 187 3.71 -23.84 -2.43
C ILE A 187 2.94 -22.51 -2.33
N TRP A 188 2.93 -21.71 -3.39
CA TRP A 188 2.28 -20.41 -3.36
C TRP A 188 0.76 -20.51 -3.32
N ASN A 189 0.16 -21.53 -3.95
CA ASN A 189 -1.28 -21.83 -3.82
C ASN A 189 -1.65 -22.24 -2.39
N VAL A 190 -0.83 -23.04 -1.68
CA VAL A 190 -1.02 -23.37 -0.27
C VAL A 190 -1.01 -22.09 0.57
N ILE A 191 -0.02 -21.21 0.39
CA ILE A 191 0.10 -19.96 1.16
C ILE A 191 -1.09 -19.04 0.90
N ALA A 192 -1.50 -18.87 -0.35
CA ALA A 192 -2.68 -18.07 -0.70
C ALA A 192 -3.98 -18.65 -0.11
N SER A 193 -4.09 -19.99 -0.03
CA SER A 193 -5.24 -20.64 0.59
C SER A 193 -5.31 -20.43 2.09
N TYR A 194 -4.18 -20.35 2.80
CA TYR A 194 -4.13 -19.97 4.22
C TYR A 194 -4.65 -18.55 4.48
N ASN A 195 -4.53 -17.67 3.49
CA ASN A 195 -5.10 -16.32 3.52
C ASN A 195 -6.56 -16.26 3.01
N GLY A 196 -7.23 -17.41 2.86
CA GLY A 196 -8.64 -17.48 2.50
C GLY A 196 -8.93 -17.27 1.00
N TYR A 197 -7.93 -17.33 0.12
CA TYR A 197 -8.17 -17.15 -1.30
C TYR A 197 -8.69 -18.47 -1.94
N ASN A 198 -10.00 -18.54 -2.21
CA ASN A 198 -10.68 -19.78 -2.60
C ASN A 198 -10.19 -20.39 -3.92
N ASP A 199 -9.82 -19.55 -4.91
CA ASP A 199 -9.32 -20.08 -6.19
C ASP A 199 -7.93 -20.72 -6.03
N ALA A 200 -7.10 -20.26 -5.10
CA ALA A 200 -5.84 -20.89 -4.75
C ALA A 200 -6.05 -22.29 -4.16
N THR A 201 -7.12 -22.50 -3.39
CA THR A 201 -7.45 -23.84 -2.86
C THR A 201 -7.71 -24.84 -3.99
N LYS A 202 -8.49 -24.46 -4.99
CA LYS A 202 -8.75 -25.31 -6.17
C LYS A 202 -7.47 -25.59 -6.96
N SER A 203 -6.68 -24.54 -7.23
CA SER A 203 -5.42 -24.66 -7.97
C SER A 203 -4.40 -25.52 -7.24
N ARG A 204 -4.29 -25.39 -5.91
CA ARG A 204 -3.47 -26.25 -5.03
C ARG A 204 -3.85 -27.72 -5.20
N ASP A 205 -5.14 -28.04 -5.17
CA ASP A 205 -5.61 -29.43 -5.30
C ASP A 205 -5.33 -29.99 -6.70
N MET A 206 -5.47 -29.17 -7.74
CA MET A 206 -5.06 -29.54 -9.11
C MET A 206 -3.56 -29.77 -9.24
N ASP A 207 -2.72 -28.95 -8.61
CA ASP A 207 -1.27 -29.13 -8.59
C ASP A 207 -0.89 -30.42 -7.86
N ALA A 208 -1.54 -30.71 -6.71
CA ALA A 208 -1.31 -31.91 -5.92
C ALA A 208 -1.55 -33.21 -6.70
N HIS A 209 -2.53 -33.23 -7.62
CA HIS A 209 -2.79 -34.39 -8.47
C HIS A 209 -1.69 -34.68 -9.50
N LYS A 210 -0.83 -33.69 -9.77
CA LYS A 210 0.29 -33.80 -10.72
C LYS A 210 1.63 -34.09 -10.06
N LEU A 211 1.68 -34.04 -8.74
CA LEU A 211 2.84 -34.28 -7.90
C LEU A 211 2.77 -35.66 -7.25
N THR A 212 3.90 -36.28 -6.95
CA THR A 212 3.96 -37.45 -6.08
C THR A 212 3.64 -37.09 -4.63
N LYS A 213 3.26 -38.09 -3.82
CA LYS A 213 2.99 -37.87 -2.39
C LYS A 213 4.19 -37.26 -1.63
N ALA A 214 5.41 -37.66 -1.99
CA ALA A 214 6.64 -37.14 -1.39
C ALA A 214 6.86 -35.66 -1.73
N GLU A 215 6.64 -35.29 -3.02
CA GLU A 215 6.73 -33.89 -3.46
C GLU A 215 5.68 -33.01 -2.80
N VAL A 216 4.43 -33.47 -2.71
CA VAL A 216 3.36 -32.74 -2.00
C VAL A 216 3.73 -32.51 -0.54
N THR A 217 4.23 -33.54 0.15
CA THR A 217 4.65 -33.40 1.57
C THR A 217 5.78 -32.38 1.70
N SER A 218 6.84 -32.53 0.92
CA SER A 218 7.97 -31.59 0.94
C SER A 218 7.58 -30.15 0.58
N ALA A 219 6.73 -29.97 -0.44
CA ALA A 219 6.26 -28.65 -0.88
C ALA A 219 5.36 -28.01 0.21
N LYS A 220 4.52 -28.80 0.89
CA LYS A 220 3.70 -28.30 2.01
C LYS A 220 4.56 -27.87 3.20
N GLU A 221 5.56 -28.62 3.58
CA GLU A 221 6.50 -28.22 4.65
C GLU A 221 7.20 -26.90 4.32
N LYS A 222 7.64 -26.74 3.08
CA LYS A 222 8.22 -25.46 2.60
C LYS A 222 7.21 -24.32 2.64
N ALA A 223 5.95 -24.57 2.23
CA ALA A 223 4.90 -23.56 2.30
C ALA A 223 4.65 -23.10 3.74
N ASP A 224 4.57 -24.05 4.69
CA ASP A 224 4.39 -23.78 6.11
C ASP A 224 5.55 -22.96 6.70
N GLU A 225 6.79 -23.25 6.28
CA GLU A 225 7.96 -22.49 6.69
C GLU A 225 7.93 -21.05 6.14
N ILE A 226 7.63 -20.90 4.84
CA ILE A 226 7.55 -19.58 4.19
C ILE A 226 6.43 -18.76 4.83
N TYR A 227 5.26 -19.35 5.04
CA TYR A 227 4.12 -18.68 5.64
C TYR A 227 4.42 -18.18 7.06
N ARG A 228 5.04 -19.02 7.90
CA ARG A 228 5.47 -18.60 9.25
C ARG A 228 6.41 -17.39 9.21
N LYS A 229 7.37 -17.36 8.27
CA LYS A 229 8.29 -16.21 8.10
C LYS A 229 7.54 -14.95 7.66
N ILE A 230 6.56 -15.09 6.76
CA ILE A 230 5.71 -13.97 6.30
C ILE A 230 4.93 -13.36 7.47
N ILE A 231 4.26 -14.20 8.28
CA ILE A 231 3.48 -13.74 9.44
C ILE A 231 4.38 -13.10 10.50
N GLN A 232 5.50 -13.72 10.84
CA GLN A 232 6.46 -13.15 11.78
C GLN A 232 6.98 -11.78 11.33
N GLN A 233 7.28 -11.61 10.04
CA GLN A 233 7.71 -10.32 9.49
C GLN A 233 6.58 -9.27 9.54
N ALA A 234 5.34 -9.66 9.28
CA ALA A 234 4.18 -8.78 9.40
C ALA A 234 3.99 -8.28 10.85
N GLU A 235 4.14 -9.16 11.84
CA GLU A 235 4.07 -8.80 13.26
C GLU A 235 5.18 -7.82 13.67
N ILE A 236 6.41 -8.06 13.20
CA ILE A 236 7.55 -7.15 13.46
C ILE A 236 7.27 -5.77 12.85
N ASN A 237 6.75 -5.73 11.61
CA ASN A 237 6.43 -4.48 10.94
C ASN A 237 5.30 -3.72 11.67
N ALA A 238 4.27 -4.43 12.15
CA ALA A 238 3.17 -3.85 12.92
C ALA A 238 3.67 -3.25 14.26
N LYS A 239 4.55 -3.95 14.98
CA LYS A 239 5.17 -3.43 16.22
C LYS A 239 5.95 -2.14 15.95
N LYS A 240 6.82 -2.13 14.94
CA LYS A 240 7.60 -0.94 14.54
C LYS A 240 6.72 0.23 14.12
N ALA A 241 5.60 -0.03 13.44
CA ALA A 241 4.65 1.01 13.04
C ALA A 241 3.94 1.62 14.27
N ASN A 242 3.59 0.80 15.26
CA ASN A 242 3.00 1.28 16.52
C ASN A 242 3.99 2.11 17.35
N GLU A 243 5.25 1.67 17.46
CA GLU A 243 6.29 2.42 18.17
C GLU A 243 6.49 3.82 17.57
N LYS A 244 6.49 3.96 16.23
CA LYS A 244 6.61 5.26 15.55
C LYS A 244 5.41 6.21 15.72
N ARG A 245 4.26 5.70 16.19
CA ARG A 245 3.07 6.53 16.48
C ARG A 245 3.16 7.26 17.82
N PHE A 246 4.09 6.86 18.69
CA PHE A 246 4.25 7.44 20.03
C PHE A 246 5.42 8.42 20.13
N TYR A 247 6.14 8.65 19.04
CA TYR A 247 7.21 9.64 18.91
C TYR A 247 6.94 10.59 17.72
#